data_2f11f1ea99df6622785c891788ec779f
#
_entry.id   2f11f1ea99df6622785c891788ec779f
#
_cell.length_a   1.000
_cell.length_b   1.000
_cell.length_c   1.000
_cell.angle_alpha   90.00
_cell.angle_beta   90.00
_cell.angle_gamma   90.00
#
_symmetry.space_group_name_H-M   'P 1'
#
loop_
_entity.id
_entity.type
_entity.pdbx_description
1 polymer ?
#
loop_
_entity_poly.entity_id
_entity_poly.type
_entity_poly.pdbx_seq_one_letter_code
_entity_poly.pdbx_strand_id
1 'polypeptide(L)'
;VEKKTEDLNRRNAGLQFLSRVAQSAAWGAVFKRHSLDDLLEESCVQFGARAVRLVVSTDGTAAVLGESDAWPEDEPETGVVRFVLSNANPSMGTLEAVFDAEPEDWQTGFGEALAQTIGRGIERSTRQSDDRRLAVLEERSTIARELHDSIAQSLSYSRIQMHRLKVFIERGEPQEKVMETVNELSEGITTAYRQLREVLTTFRLQISSSGLNGAVEETVEEFRGRTGIATTVSNALLGLELTPNEQIHFVHILREALVNVEKHAR
;
A
#
# COMPACT_ATOMS: atom_id res chain seq x y z
N VAL A 1 -24.06 -31.26 -37.89
CA VAL A 1 -23.11 -30.16 -38.16
C VAL A 1 -23.41 -29.01 -37.21
N GLU A 2 -24.65 -28.57 -37.07
CA GLU A 2 -25.06 -27.45 -36.19
C GLU A 2 -24.65 -27.66 -34.72
N LYS A 3 -24.96 -28.80 -34.12
CA LYS A 3 -24.62 -29.11 -32.73
C LYS A 3 -23.10 -29.02 -32.42
N LYS A 4 -22.28 -29.42 -33.42
CA LYS A 4 -20.81 -29.37 -33.30
C LYS A 4 -20.25 -27.95 -33.42
N THR A 5 -20.94 -27.09 -34.17
CA THR A 5 -20.59 -25.67 -34.33
C THR A 5 -20.97 -24.88 -33.10
N GLU A 6 -22.13 -25.16 -32.50
CA GLU A 6 -22.55 -24.56 -31.23
C GLU A 6 -21.61 -24.92 -30.07
N ASP A 7 -21.19 -26.17 -29.96
CA ASP A 7 -20.24 -26.65 -28.95
C ASP A 7 -18.88 -25.97 -29.08
N LEU A 8 -18.37 -25.80 -30.32
CA LEU A 8 -17.15 -25.08 -30.63
C LEU A 8 -17.24 -23.59 -30.27
N ASN A 9 -18.35 -22.94 -30.57
CA ASN A 9 -18.57 -21.53 -30.24
C ASN A 9 -18.61 -21.32 -28.73
N ARG A 10 -19.30 -22.19 -28.00
CA ARG A 10 -19.39 -22.16 -26.55
C ARG A 10 -18.02 -22.34 -25.88
N ARG A 11 -17.22 -23.30 -26.36
CA ARG A 11 -15.86 -23.53 -25.90
C ARG A 11 -14.95 -22.32 -26.15
N ASN A 12 -15.05 -21.72 -27.35
CA ASN A 12 -14.28 -20.51 -27.65
C ASN A 12 -14.65 -19.32 -26.78
N ALA A 13 -15.95 -19.10 -26.53
CA ALA A 13 -16.39 -18.04 -25.62
C ALA A 13 -15.89 -18.26 -24.19
N GLY A 14 -15.94 -19.50 -23.68
CA GLY A 14 -15.40 -19.86 -22.38
C GLY A 14 -13.90 -19.66 -22.27
N LEU A 15 -13.12 -20.02 -23.30
CA LEU A 15 -11.67 -19.79 -23.33
C LEU A 15 -11.31 -18.29 -23.36
N GLN A 16 -12.06 -17.50 -24.12
CA GLN A 16 -11.88 -16.04 -24.16
C GLN A 16 -12.20 -15.40 -22.80
N PHE A 17 -13.25 -15.86 -22.14
CA PHE A 17 -13.59 -15.42 -20.80
C PHE A 17 -12.49 -15.74 -19.79
N LEU A 18 -12.03 -17.01 -19.73
CA LEU A 18 -10.93 -17.42 -18.87
C LEU A 18 -9.65 -16.62 -19.13
N SER A 19 -9.34 -16.33 -20.40
CA SER A 19 -8.19 -15.50 -20.78
C SER A 19 -8.34 -14.07 -20.26
N ARG A 20 -9.51 -13.45 -20.37
CA ARG A 20 -9.78 -12.12 -19.80
C ARG A 20 -9.64 -12.12 -18.28
N VAL A 21 -10.21 -13.11 -17.61
CA VAL A 21 -10.08 -13.30 -16.16
C VAL A 21 -8.60 -13.44 -15.76
N ALA A 22 -7.82 -14.25 -16.48
CA ALA A 22 -6.40 -14.47 -16.22
C ALA A 22 -5.53 -13.22 -16.48
N GLN A 23 -5.89 -12.43 -17.50
CA GLN A 23 -5.17 -11.22 -17.90
C GLN A 23 -5.59 -9.97 -17.11
N SER A 24 -6.65 -10.07 -16.31
CA SER A 24 -7.05 -8.97 -15.46
C SER A 24 -5.89 -8.64 -14.50
N ALA A 25 -5.02 -7.74 -14.95
CA ALA A 25 -3.82 -7.29 -14.23
C ALA A 25 -4.16 -6.59 -12.89
N ALA A 26 -5.44 -6.34 -12.68
CA ALA A 26 -5.98 -5.62 -11.55
C ALA A 26 -6.77 -6.53 -10.60
N TRP A 27 -6.25 -7.72 -10.27
CA TRP A 27 -6.89 -8.56 -9.26
C TRP A 27 -7.15 -7.79 -7.96
N GLY A 28 -6.27 -6.85 -7.57
CA GLY A 28 -6.54 -5.93 -6.47
C GLY A 28 -7.71 -4.97 -6.69
N ALA A 29 -8.12 -4.71 -7.95
CA ALA A 29 -9.30 -3.92 -8.30
C ALA A 29 -10.55 -4.79 -8.52
N VAL A 30 -10.39 -6.03 -8.96
CA VAL A 30 -11.47 -7.03 -9.11
C VAL A 30 -12.07 -7.39 -7.74
N PHE A 31 -11.27 -7.34 -6.66
CA PHE A 31 -11.77 -7.51 -5.29
C PHE A 31 -12.54 -6.29 -4.73
N LYS A 32 -12.74 -5.24 -5.51
CA LYS A 32 -13.81 -4.27 -5.20
C LYS A 32 -15.13 -4.96 -5.50
N ARG A 33 -16.00 -5.01 -4.51
CA ARG A 33 -17.26 -5.80 -4.47
C ARG A 33 -18.02 -5.79 -5.80
N HIS A 34 -18.24 -4.66 -6.43
CA HIS A 34 -18.97 -4.56 -7.70
C HIS A 34 -18.30 -5.27 -8.90
N SER A 35 -16.98 -5.21 -9.01
CA SER A 35 -16.27 -5.86 -10.12
C SER A 35 -16.21 -7.38 -9.99
N LEU A 36 -16.31 -7.90 -8.77
CA LEU A 36 -16.34 -9.35 -8.52
C LEU A 36 -17.74 -9.89 -8.79
N ASP A 37 -18.78 -9.22 -8.33
CA ASP A 37 -20.16 -9.60 -8.55
C ASP A 37 -20.48 -9.63 -10.05
N ASP A 38 -20.07 -8.61 -10.83
CA ASP A 38 -20.18 -8.59 -12.30
C ASP A 38 -19.47 -9.79 -12.97
N LEU A 39 -18.28 -10.18 -12.46
CA LEU A 39 -17.53 -11.33 -12.96
C LEU A 39 -18.27 -12.63 -12.65
N LEU A 40 -18.87 -12.77 -11.48
CA LEU A 40 -19.63 -13.95 -11.09
C LEU A 40 -20.94 -14.04 -11.89
N GLU A 41 -21.62 -12.92 -12.17
CA GLU A 41 -22.77 -12.88 -13.08
C GLU A 41 -22.40 -13.32 -14.50
N GLU A 42 -21.34 -12.78 -15.07
CA GLU A 42 -20.86 -13.22 -16.39
C GLU A 42 -20.49 -14.70 -16.38
N SER A 43 -19.92 -15.20 -15.25
CA SER A 43 -19.62 -16.62 -15.08
C SER A 43 -20.89 -17.48 -15.15
N CYS A 44 -22.02 -17.08 -14.55
CA CYS A 44 -23.28 -17.80 -14.62
C CYS A 44 -23.69 -18.05 -16.08
N VAL A 45 -23.59 -17.03 -16.93
CA VAL A 45 -23.94 -17.13 -18.36
C VAL A 45 -23.01 -18.07 -19.10
N GLN A 46 -21.68 -17.96 -18.89
CA GLN A 46 -20.68 -18.78 -19.58
C GLN A 46 -20.76 -20.27 -19.19
N PHE A 47 -21.15 -20.54 -18.00
CA PHE A 47 -21.14 -21.84 -17.34
C PHE A 47 -22.49 -22.55 -17.47
N GLY A 48 -23.57 -21.76 -17.72
CA GLY A 48 -24.94 -22.26 -17.65
C GLY A 48 -25.34 -22.66 -16.24
N ALA A 49 -24.75 -22.03 -15.22
CA ALA A 49 -25.14 -22.17 -13.83
C ALA A 49 -26.27 -21.19 -13.51
N ARG A 50 -27.16 -21.56 -12.58
CA ARG A 50 -28.21 -20.69 -12.07
C ARG A 50 -27.62 -19.57 -11.21
N ALA A 51 -26.64 -19.92 -10.38
CA ALA A 51 -25.97 -18.98 -9.49
C ALA A 51 -24.53 -19.42 -9.21
N VAL A 52 -23.64 -18.46 -8.93
CA VAL A 52 -22.24 -18.70 -8.59
C VAL A 52 -21.85 -17.83 -7.41
N ARG A 53 -21.06 -18.35 -6.46
CA ARG A 53 -20.44 -17.58 -5.39
C ARG A 53 -18.99 -17.98 -5.17
N LEU A 54 -18.21 -17.03 -4.67
CA LEU A 54 -16.82 -17.22 -4.31
C LEU A 54 -16.67 -17.19 -2.78
N VAL A 55 -16.21 -18.30 -2.23
CA VAL A 55 -15.92 -18.43 -0.80
C VAL A 55 -14.40 -18.55 -0.61
N VAL A 56 -13.84 -17.68 0.21
CA VAL A 56 -12.40 -17.67 0.51
C VAL A 56 -12.22 -17.91 2.01
N SER A 57 -11.23 -18.70 2.37
CA SER A 57 -10.87 -18.95 3.77
C SER A 57 -9.72 -18.05 4.19
N THR A 58 -9.92 -17.27 5.24
CA THR A 58 -8.89 -16.44 5.87
C THR A 58 -8.76 -16.86 7.32
N ASP A 59 -7.57 -17.26 7.74
CA ASP A 59 -7.28 -17.72 9.11
C ASP A 59 -8.23 -18.84 9.61
N GLY A 60 -8.62 -19.73 8.71
CA GLY A 60 -9.51 -20.86 9.02
C GLY A 60 -11.00 -20.52 9.09
N THR A 61 -11.37 -19.27 8.80
CA THR A 61 -12.76 -18.82 8.72
C THR A 61 -13.13 -18.62 7.25
N ALA A 62 -14.19 -19.31 6.79
CA ALA A 62 -14.72 -19.14 5.46
C ALA A 62 -15.57 -17.85 5.39
N ALA A 63 -15.32 -17.03 4.37
CA ALA A 63 -16.08 -15.81 4.11
C ALA A 63 -16.50 -15.77 2.64
N VAL A 64 -17.73 -15.36 2.38
CA VAL A 64 -18.21 -15.08 1.03
C VAL A 64 -17.58 -13.77 0.57
N LEU A 65 -16.80 -13.85 -0.51
CA LEU A 65 -16.14 -12.69 -1.09
C LEU A 65 -17.03 -11.97 -2.10
N GLY A 66 -17.83 -12.72 -2.84
CA GLY A 66 -18.82 -12.21 -3.78
C GLY A 66 -19.80 -13.32 -4.19
N GLU A 67 -20.96 -12.92 -4.69
CA GLU A 67 -22.00 -13.84 -5.17
C GLU A 67 -22.81 -13.19 -6.30
N SER A 68 -23.37 -14.02 -7.17
CA SER A 68 -24.30 -13.57 -8.21
C SER A 68 -25.67 -13.24 -7.61
N ASP A 69 -26.42 -12.33 -8.25
CA ASP A 69 -27.74 -11.87 -7.79
C ASP A 69 -28.75 -13.01 -7.60
N ALA A 70 -28.59 -14.10 -8.35
CA ALA A 70 -29.46 -15.27 -8.29
C ALA A 70 -29.06 -16.28 -7.20
N TRP A 71 -28.06 -15.98 -6.33
CA TRP A 71 -27.70 -16.88 -5.24
C TRP A 71 -28.85 -16.99 -4.25
N PRO A 72 -29.29 -18.23 -3.85
CA PRO A 72 -30.39 -18.43 -2.91
C PRO A 72 -30.09 -17.82 -1.53
N GLU A 73 -31.08 -17.14 -0.92
CA GLU A 73 -30.97 -16.60 0.45
C GLU A 73 -30.71 -17.70 1.48
N ASP A 74 -31.35 -18.86 1.31
CA ASP A 74 -31.09 -20.06 2.11
C ASP A 74 -30.04 -20.93 1.40
N GLU A 75 -29.13 -21.50 2.18
CA GLU A 75 -28.12 -22.42 1.61
C GLU A 75 -28.82 -23.60 0.93
N PRO A 76 -28.58 -23.82 -0.39
CA PRO A 76 -29.20 -24.91 -1.09
C PRO A 76 -28.69 -26.25 -0.56
N GLU A 77 -29.60 -27.09 -0.05
CA GLU A 77 -29.29 -28.41 0.49
C GLU A 77 -28.74 -29.37 -0.58
N THR A 78 -29.09 -29.14 -1.86
CA THR A 78 -28.70 -30.00 -2.99
C THR A 78 -28.38 -29.17 -4.22
N GLY A 79 -27.57 -29.74 -5.14
CA GLY A 79 -27.26 -29.12 -6.44
C GLY A 79 -26.09 -28.12 -6.41
N VAL A 80 -25.39 -27.96 -5.29
CA VAL A 80 -24.17 -27.14 -5.23
C VAL A 80 -22.96 -27.96 -5.64
N VAL A 81 -22.27 -27.51 -6.67
CA VAL A 81 -20.98 -28.06 -7.08
C VAL A 81 -19.88 -27.13 -6.61
N ARG A 82 -18.85 -27.70 -5.98
CA ARG A 82 -17.72 -26.95 -5.39
C ARG A 82 -16.44 -27.22 -6.17
N PHE A 83 -15.80 -26.16 -6.60
CA PHE A 83 -14.51 -26.20 -7.30
C PHE A 83 -13.45 -25.55 -6.41
N VAL A 84 -12.36 -26.27 -6.12
CA VAL A 84 -11.28 -25.72 -5.28
C VAL A 84 -10.49 -24.65 -6.00
N LEU A 85 -10.19 -23.55 -5.33
CA LEU A 85 -9.44 -22.43 -5.88
C LEU A 85 -7.97 -22.77 -6.15
N SER A 86 -7.39 -23.67 -5.36
CA SER A 86 -6.02 -24.12 -5.54
C SER A 86 -5.87 -25.59 -5.16
N ASN A 87 -5.33 -26.38 -6.08
CA ASN A 87 -5.02 -27.78 -5.79
C ASN A 87 -3.85 -27.93 -4.82
N ALA A 88 -2.94 -26.95 -4.78
CA ALA A 88 -1.81 -26.92 -3.84
C ALA A 88 -2.23 -26.50 -2.42
N ASN A 89 -3.29 -25.69 -2.31
CA ASN A 89 -3.86 -25.26 -1.05
C ASN A 89 -5.39 -25.31 -1.10
N PRO A 90 -5.99 -26.50 -0.91
CA PRO A 90 -7.45 -26.67 -0.95
C PRO A 90 -8.20 -25.86 0.12
N SER A 91 -7.53 -25.46 1.20
CA SER A 91 -8.11 -24.62 2.26
C SER A 91 -8.20 -23.15 1.90
N MET A 92 -7.69 -22.71 0.74
CA MET A 92 -7.80 -21.34 0.27
C MET A 92 -9.25 -20.91 0.06
N GLY A 93 -10.12 -21.84 -0.40
CA GLY A 93 -11.52 -21.58 -0.65
C GLY A 93 -12.07 -22.32 -1.86
N THR A 94 -13.30 -22.01 -2.21
CA THR A 94 -14.04 -22.67 -3.29
C THR A 94 -14.82 -21.67 -4.13
N LEU A 95 -14.94 -21.98 -5.42
CA LEU A 95 -15.98 -21.43 -6.29
C LEU A 95 -17.15 -22.39 -6.23
N GLU A 96 -18.31 -21.93 -5.84
CA GLU A 96 -19.50 -22.72 -5.71
C GLU A 96 -20.50 -22.34 -6.80
N ALA A 97 -21.11 -23.32 -7.45
CA ALA A 97 -22.08 -23.09 -8.50
C ALA A 97 -23.32 -23.95 -8.27
N VAL A 98 -24.48 -23.38 -8.51
CA VAL A 98 -25.79 -24.04 -8.46
C VAL A 98 -26.27 -24.30 -9.88
N PHE A 99 -26.64 -25.55 -10.17
CA PHE A 99 -27.17 -25.96 -11.45
C PHE A 99 -28.60 -26.48 -11.29
N ASP A 100 -29.44 -26.26 -12.31
CA ASP A 100 -30.82 -26.77 -12.33
C ASP A 100 -30.89 -28.28 -12.62
N ALA A 101 -29.82 -28.85 -13.19
CA ALA A 101 -29.67 -30.27 -13.48
C ALA A 101 -28.21 -30.68 -13.17
N GLU A 102 -27.93 -31.98 -13.22
CA GLU A 102 -26.55 -32.49 -13.08
C GLU A 102 -25.64 -31.86 -14.16
N PRO A 103 -24.51 -31.23 -13.78
CA PRO A 103 -23.64 -30.52 -14.73
C PRO A 103 -22.97 -31.51 -15.70
N GLU A 104 -22.87 -31.09 -16.95
CA GLU A 104 -22.14 -31.82 -17.98
C GLU A 104 -20.63 -31.71 -17.72
N ASP A 105 -19.83 -32.66 -18.30
CA ASP A 105 -18.38 -32.71 -18.17
C ASP A 105 -17.69 -31.38 -18.51
N TRP A 106 -18.18 -30.68 -19.55
CA TRP A 106 -17.59 -29.39 -19.96
C TRP A 106 -17.84 -28.28 -18.94
N GLN A 107 -18.98 -28.30 -18.24
CA GLN A 107 -19.33 -27.34 -17.17
C GLN A 107 -18.43 -27.58 -15.96
N THR A 108 -18.23 -28.83 -15.59
CA THR A 108 -17.31 -29.22 -14.52
C THR A 108 -15.89 -28.78 -14.85
N GLY A 109 -15.39 -29.10 -16.06
CA GLY A 109 -14.06 -28.70 -16.51
C GLY A 109 -13.88 -27.18 -16.60
N PHE A 110 -14.90 -26.44 -17.00
CA PHE A 110 -14.88 -24.98 -17.03
C PHE A 110 -14.84 -24.40 -15.61
N GLY A 111 -15.65 -24.92 -14.68
CA GLY A 111 -15.68 -24.52 -13.28
C GLY A 111 -14.34 -24.71 -12.58
N GLU A 112 -13.70 -25.88 -12.82
CA GLU A 112 -12.36 -26.14 -12.31
C GLU A 112 -11.33 -25.14 -12.87
N ALA A 113 -11.35 -24.89 -14.18
CA ALA A 113 -10.43 -23.94 -14.81
C ALA A 113 -10.63 -22.50 -14.30
N LEU A 114 -11.89 -22.10 -14.13
CA LEU A 114 -12.24 -20.78 -13.59
C LEU A 114 -11.79 -20.65 -12.14
N ALA A 115 -12.12 -21.61 -11.29
CA ALA A 115 -11.72 -21.62 -9.89
C ALA A 115 -10.20 -21.51 -9.73
N GLN A 116 -9.45 -22.32 -10.48
CA GLN A 116 -7.98 -22.27 -10.46
C GLN A 116 -7.42 -20.95 -11.02
N THR A 117 -8.10 -20.32 -11.97
CA THR A 117 -7.69 -19.02 -12.51
C THR A 117 -7.88 -17.92 -11.48
N ILE A 118 -9.02 -17.92 -10.80
CA ILE A 118 -9.32 -17.02 -9.68
C ILE A 118 -8.31 -17.24 -8.54
N GLY A 119 -8.09 -18.49 -8.14
CA GLY A 119 -7.14 -18.83 -7.07
C GLY A 119 -5.72 -18.33 -7.34
N ARG A 120 -5.22 -18.52 -8.57
CA ARG A 120 -3.92 -17.95 -8.99
C ARG A 120 -3.89 -16.42 -8.94
N GLY A 121 -5.01 -15.78 -9.27
CA GLY A 121 -5.15 -14.34 -9.17
C GLY A 121 -5.06 -13.86 -7.70
N ILE A 122 -5.76 -14.55 -6.79
CA ILE A 122 -5.72 -14.28 -5.36
C ILE A 122 -4.29 -14.46 -4.81
N GLU A 123 -3.64 -15.60 -5.09
CA GLU A 123 -2.26 -15.85 -4.66
C GLU A 123 -1.28 -14.78 -5.15
N ARG A 124 -1.41 -14.37 -6.42
CA ARG A 124 -0.55 -13.32 -6.99
C ARG A 124 -0.76 -11.98 -6.30
N SER A 125 -2.03 -11.60 -6.06
CA SER A 125 -2.37 -10.35 -5.38
C SER A 125 -1.86 -10.32 -3.95
N THR A 126 -2.00 -11.43 -3.22
CA THR A 126 -1.50 -11.56 -1.84
C THR A 126 0.01 -11.46 -1.80
N ARG A 127 0.73 -12.20 -2.64
CA ARG A 127 2.21 -12.14 -2.73
C ARG A 127 2.69 -10.72 -3.07
N GLN A 128 2.06 -10.06 -4.03
CA GLN A 128 2.42 -8.69 -4.39
C GLN A 128 2.21 -7.71 -3.24
N SER A 129 1.16 -7.90 -2.44
CA SER A 129 0.91 -7.12 -1.23
C SER A 129 1.97 -7.37 -0.17
N ASP A 130 2.34 -8.63 0.06
CA ASP A 130 3.36 -9.03 1.03
C ASP A 130 4.75 -8.53 0.61
N ASP A 131 5.12 -8.66 -0.67
CA ASP A 131 6.39 -8.15 -1.20
C ASP A 131 6.48 -6.63 -1.03
N ARG A 132 5.38 -5.91 -1.28
CA ARG A 132 5.31 -4.46 -1.08
C ARG A 132 5.47 -4.08 0.39
N ARG A 133 4.84 -4.85 1.27
CA ARG A 133 4.96 -4.66 2.72
C ARG A 133 6.38 -4.94 3.22
N LEU A 134 7.01 -6.01 2.74
CA LEU A 134 8.39 -6.34 3.06
C LEU A 134 9.36 -5.26 2.55
N ALA A 135 9.22 -4.79 1.32
CA ALA A 135 10.04 -3.71 0.77
C ALA A 135 9.95 -2.43 1.63
N VAL A 136 8.75 -2.06 2.09
CA VAL A 136 8.57 -0.92 3.01
C VAL A 136 9.25 -1.14 4.35
N LEU A 137 9.21 -2.37 4.89
CA LEU A 137 9.89 -2.69 6.16
C LEU A 137 11.41 -2.68 6.02
N GLU A 138 11.95 -3.17 4.91
CA GLU A 138 13.38 -3.14 4.61
C GLU A 138 13.88 -1.71 4.43
N GLU A 139 13.16 -0.88 3.70
CA GLU A 139 13.45 0.54 3.54
C GLU A 139 13.47 1.25 4.89
N ARG A 140 12.46 1.01 5.74
CA ARG A 140 12.42 1.54 7.11
C ARG A 140 13.64 1.13 7.94
N SER A 141 14.04 -0.14 7.86
CA SER A 141 15.21 -0.65 8.57
C SER A 141 16.52 0.00 8.11
N THR A 142 16.63 0.26 6.81
CA THR A 142 17.81 0.93 6.22
C THR A 142 17.88 2.38 6.67
N ILE A 143 16.79 3.12 6.56
CA ILE A 143 16.70 4.50 7.01
C ILE A 143 16.99 4.60 8.53
N ALA A 144 16.46 3.70 9.34
CA ALA A 144 16.72 3.70 10.78
C ALA A 144 18.21 3.49 11.12
N ARG A 145 18.92 2.67 10.34
CA ARG A 145 20.38 2.48 10.50
C ARG A 145 21.16 3.72 10.10
N GLU A 146 20.87 4.29 8.94
CA GLU A 146 21.55 5.52 8.46
C GLU A 146 21.35 6.67 9.44
N LEU A 147 20.17 6.77 10.05
CA LEU A 147 19.87 7.72 11.12
C LEU A 147 20.71 7.49 12.35
N HIS A 148 20.70 6.25 12.83
CA HIS A 148 21.46 5.90 14.02
C HIS A 148 22.93 6.27 13.86
N ASP A 149 23.50 5.97 12.70
CA ASP A 149 24.89 6.23 12.39
C ASP A 149 25.18 7.75 12.29
N SER A 150 24.31 8.49 11.62
CA SER A 150 24.43 9.96 11.51
C SER A 150 24.31 10.65 12.87
N ILE A 151 23.33 10.26 13.68
CA ILE A 151 23.13 10.81 15.03
C ILE A 151 24.31 10.45 15.94
N ALA A 152 24.76 9.19 15.91
CA ALA A 152 25.89 8.73 16.71
C ALA A 152 27.18 9.48 16.35
N GLN A 153 27.40 9.75 15.07
CA GLN A 153 28.54 10.54 14.58
C GLN A 153 28.45 11.99 15.07
N SER A 154 27.28 12.63 14.96
CA SER A 154 27.07 14.02 15.39
C SER A 154 27.22 14.18 16.90
N LEU A 155 26.69 13.23 17.68
CA LEU A 155 26.85 13.22 19.15
C LEU A 155 28.30 13.00 19.56
N SER A 156 29.01 12.11 18.84
CA SER A 156 30.43 11.86 19.11
C SER A 156 31.29 13.10 18.82
N TYR A 157 31.02 13.79 17.72
CA TYR A 157 31.67 15.06 17.39
C TYR A 157 31.40 16.11 18.45
N SER A 158 30.12 16.29 18.85
CA SER A 158 29.75 17.25 19.89
C SER A 158 30.45 16.96 21.23
N ARG A 159 30.60 15.69 21.59
CA ARG A 159 31.30 15.27 22.81
C ARG A 159 32.80 15.61 22.75
N ILE A 160 33.46 15.43 21.59
CA ILE A 160 34.83 15.78 21.39
C ILE A 160 35.03 17.30 21.51
N GLN A 161 34.18 18.10 20.87
CA GLN A 161 34.25 19.56 20.93
C GLN A 161 33.99 20.08 22.35
N MET A 162 33.09 19.48 23.07
CA MET A 162 32.82 19.84 24.48
C MET A 162 34.02 19.51 25.37
N HIS A 163 34.69 18.39 25.15
CA HIS A 163 35.93 18.06 25.86
C HIS A 163 37.07 19.07 25.54
N ARG A 164 37.25 19.43 24.25
CA ARG A 164 38.20 20.43 23.78
C ARG A 164 37.94 21.81 24.43
N LEU A 165 36.66 22.21 24.46
CA LEU A 165 36.23 23.45 25.11
C LEU A 165 36.62 23.47 26.60
N LYS A 166 36.35 22.39 27.32
CA LYS A 166 36.70 22.23 28.74
C LYS A 166 38.22 22.42 28.96
N VAL A 167 39.03 21.73 28.14
CA VAL A 167 40.50 21.84 28.21
C VAL A 167 40.99 23.27 27.93
N PHE A 168 40.37 23.96 26.96
CA PHE A 168 40.74 25.36 26.65
C PHE A 168 40.43 26.32 27.82
N ILE A 169 39.28 26.14 28.46
CA ILE A 169 38.90 26.92 29.66
C ILE A 169 39.88 26.64 30.84
N GLU A 170 40.18 25.36 31.11
CA GLU A 170 41.09 24.95 32.19
C GLU A 170 42.50 25.47 32.01
N ARG A 171 42.97 25.61 30.74
CA ARG A 171 44.31 26.13 30.41
C ARG A 171 44.38 27.65 30.30
N GLY A 172 43.26 28.33 30.39
CA GLY A 172 43.22 29.79 30.23
C GLY A 172 43.54 30.25 28.82
N GLU A 173 43.20 29.45 27.81
CA GLU A 173 43.41 29.81 26.40
C GLU A 173 42.66 31.13 26.06
N PRO A 174 43.11 31.85 25.02
CA PRO A 174 42.45 33.12 24.63
C PRO A 174 40.96 32.93 24.37
N GLN A 175 40.18 33.94 24.81
CA GLN A 175 38.74 33.93 24.69
C GLN A 175 38.24 33.69 23.24
N GLU A 176 39.03 34.13 22.28
CA GLU A 176 38.75 33.95 20.83
C GLU A 176 38.71 32.47 20.44
N LYS A 177 39.65 31.64 20.90
CA LYS A 177 39.64 30.18 20.68
C LYS A 177 38.50 29.46 21.39
N VAL A 178 38.15 29.91 22.57
CA VAL A 178 37.02 29.39 23.35
C VAL A 178 35.70 29.67 22.60
N MET A 179 35.52 30.91 22.12
CA MET A 179 34.32 31.28 21.34
C MET A 179 34.24 30.59 20.00
N GLU A 180 35.38 30.39 19.29
CA GLU A 180 35.40 29.61 18.04
C GLU A 180 34.89 28.18 18.27
N THR A 181 35.37 27.51 19.33
CA THR A 181 34.91 26.14 19.67
C THR A 181 33.44 26.08 20.08
N VAL A 182 32.93 27.11 20.78
CA VAL A 182 31.50 27.24 21.10
C VAL A 182 30.67 27.37 19.83
N ASN A 183 31.11 28.18 18.87
CA ASN A 183 30.40 28.36 17.60
C ASN A 183 30.40 27.07 16.77
N GLU A 184 31.55 26.37 16.65
CA GLU A 184 31.65 25.06 15.99
C GLU A 184 30.70 24.04 16.62
N LEU A 185 30.62 23.98 17.95
CA LEU A 185 29.71 23.10 18.68
C LEU A 185 28.23 23.44 18.39
N SER A 186 27.87 24.73 18.41
CA SER A 186 26.53 25.21 18.13
C SER A 186 26.09 24.89 16.71
N GLU A 187 26.97 25.08 15.72
CA GLU A 187 26.69 24.73 14.32
C GLU A 187 26.53 23.22 14.14
N GLY A 188 27.40 22.43 14.79
CA GLY A 188 27.30 20.97 14.76
C GLY A 188 26.00 20.44 15.33
N ILE A 189 25.56 20.95 16.47
CA ILE A 189 24.27 20.59 17.09
C ILE A 189 23.09 21.02 16.21
N THR A 190 23.14 22.21 15.64
CA THR A 190 22.08 22.75 14.75
C THR A 190 21.96 21.87 13.50
N THR A 191 23.06 21.45 12.93
CA THR A 191 23.10 20.57 11.75
C THR A 191 22.54 19.18 12.08
N ALA A 192 22.95 18.59 13.20
CA ALA A 192 22.43 17.30 13.68
C ALA A 192 20.92 17.36 13.94
N TYR A 193 20.43 18.42 14.54
CA TYR A 193 19.01 18.62 14.79
C TYR A 193 18.20 18.74 13.50
N ARG A 194 18.74 19.44 12.49
CA ARG A 194 18.14 19.55 11.16
C ARG A 194 18.03 18.19 10.49
N GLN A 195 19.11 17.42 10.45
CA GLN A 195 19.13 16.07 9.88
C GLN A 195 18.11 15.14 10.56
N LEU A 196 18.06 15.15 11.90
CA LEU A 196 17.08 14.36 12.65
C LEU A 196 15.64 14.75 12.27
N ARG A 197 15.37 16.05 12.17
CA ARG A 197 14.05 16.56 11.81
C ARG A 197 13.63 16.18 10.37
N GLU A 198 14.57 16.20 9.44
CA GLU A 198 14.36 15.78 8.06
C GLU A 198 13.88 14.33 7.99
N VAL A 199 14.54 13.47 8.72
CA VAL A 199 14.18 12.05 8.72
C VAL A 199 12.89 11.76 9.48
N LEU A 200 12.65 12.41 10.61
CA LEU A 200 11.37 12.28 11.31
C LEU A 200 10.21 12.71 10.42
N THR A 201 10.41 13.69 9.55
CA THR A 201 9.40 14.13 8.57
C THR A 201 9.15 13.07 7.52
N THR A 202 10.21 12.48 6.98
CA THR A 202 10.12 11.35 6.05
C THR A 202 9.36 10.18 6.65
N PHE A 203 9.65 9.83 7.90
CA PHE A 203 8.94 8.77 8.64
C PHE A 203 7.45 9.08 8.83
N ARG A 204 7.09 10.30 9.18
CA ARG A 204 5.69 10.73 9.38
C ARG A 204 4.87 10.67 8.11
N LEU A 205 5.43 11.10 6.97
CA LEU A 205 4.76 11.05 5.66
C LEU A 205 4.40 9.63 5.23
N GLN A 206 5.26 8.65 5.55
CA GLN A 206 5.02 7.24 5.23
C GLN A 206 4.04 6.55 6.19
N ILE A 207 3.85 7.08 7.40
CA ILE A 207 2.97 6.49 8.43
C ILE A 207 1.56 7.10 8.40
N SER A 208 1.43 8.34 7.92
CA SER A 208 0.15 9.05 7.94
C SER A 208 -0.82 8.45 6.92
N SER A 209 -1.94 7.93 7.39
CA SER A 209 -3.07 7.51 6.56
C SER A 209 -3.70 8.66 5.76
N SER A 210 -3.37 9.90 6.09
CA SER A 210 -3.83 11.13 5.43
C SER A 210 -2.94 11.56 4.25
N GLY A 211 -1.83 10.84 3.98
CA GLY A 211 -0.93 11.09 2.84
C GLY A 211 -0.37 12.51 2.80
N LEU A 212 -0.09 13.00 1.58
CA LEU A 212 0.48 14.32 1.35
C LEU A 212 -0.38 15.46 1.93
N ASN A 213 -1.70 15.37 1.80
CA ASN A 213 -2.60 16.41 2.28
C ASN A 213 -2.50 16.61 3.79
N GLY A 214 -2.49 15.53 4.56
CA GLY A 214 -2.32 15.62 6.01
C GLY A 214 -0.97 16.18 6.42
N ALA A 215 0.10 15.83 5.70
CA ALA A 215 1.43 16.36 5.96
C ALA A 215 1.55 17.87 5.65
N VAL A 216 0.87 18.34 4.62
CA VAL A 216 0.79 19.77 4.28
C VAL A 216 0.03 20.53 5.37
N GLU A 217 -1.14 20.04 5.78
CA GLU A 217 -1.95 20.65 6.83
C GLU A 217 -1.20 20.70 8.16
N GLU A 218 -0.56 19.62 8.58
CA GLU A 218 0.24 19.57 9.80
C GLU A 218 1.43 20.55 9.75
N THR A 219 2.10 20.65 8.60
CA THR A 219 3.24 21.56 8.42
C THR A 219 2.80 23.04 8.52
N VAL A 220 1.65 23.37 7.95
CA VAL A 220 1.11 24.73 8.01
C VAL A 220 0.60 25.06 9.41
N GLU A 221 -0.03 24.12 10.10
CA GLU A 221 -0.50 24.33 11.47
C GLU A 221 0.67 24.51 12.45
N GLU A 222 1.75 23.74 12.29
CA GLU A 222 3.00 23.94 13.05
C GLU A 222 3.57 25.34 12.82
N PHE A 223 3.56 25.83 11.57
CA PHE A 223 4.01 27.17 11.22
C PHE A 223 3.14 28.25 11.85
N ARG A 224 1.80 28.11 11.79
CA ARG A 224 0.85 29.05 12.44
C ARG A 224 1.07 29.11 13.93
N GLY A 225 1.18 27.95 14.59
CA GLY A 225 1.37 27.86 16.04
C GLY A 225 2.68 28.52 16.50
N ARG A 226 3.74 28.44 15.67
CA ARG A 226 5.05 28.99 15.99
C ARG A 226 5.16 30.50 15.71
N THR A 227 4.57 30.96 14.60
CA THR A 227 4.78 32.33 14.10
C THR A 227 3.61 33.26 14.34
N GLY A 228 2.41 32.74 14.56
CA GLY A 228 1.16 33.51 14.65
C GLY A 228 0.70 34.09 13.28
N ILE A 229 1.39 33.76 12.19
CA ILE A 229 1.06 34.27 10.85
C ILE A 229 -0.17 33.54 10.31
N ALA A 230 -1.21 34.29 9.95
CA ALA A 230 -2.39 33.73 9.30
C ALA A 230 -2.03 33.16 7.91
N THR A 231 -2.26 31.87 7.74
CA THR A 231 -1.90 31.13 6.53
C THR A 231 -3.11 30.37 6.02
N THR A 232 -3.39 30.37 4.73
CA THR A 232 -4.47 29.60 4.11
C THR A 232 -3.88 28.56 3.16
N VAL A 233 -4.36 27.32 3.24
CA VAL A 233 -3.97 26.26 2.30
C VAL A 233 -5.06 26.13 1.25
N SER A 234 -4.67 26.29 -0.03
CA SER A 234 -5.53 25.99 -1.17
C SER A 234 -4.86 24.88 -1.97
N ASN A 235 -5.42 23.67 -1.91
CA ASN A 235 -4.86 22.52 -2.59
C ASN A 235 -5.68 22.20 -3.85
N ALA A 236 -5.08 22.44 -5.03
CA ALA A 236 -5.65 22.16 -6.34
C ALA A 236 -5.13 20.82 -6.94
N LEU A 237 -4.34 20.05 -6.22
CA LEU A 237 -3.71 18.80 -6.70
C LEU A 237 -4.65 17.58 -6.58
N LEU A 238 -5.94 17.75 -6.80
CA LEU A 238 -6.90 16.68 -6.78
C LEU A 238 -6.60 15.66 -7.90
N GLY A 239 -6.18 14.46 -7.52
CA GLY A 239 -5.95 13.34 -8.45
C GLY A 239 -4.51 13.18 -8.93
N LEU A 240 -3.54 13.94 -8.45
CA LEU A 240 -2.12 13.70 -8.75
C LEU A 240 -1.57 12.62 -7.80
N GLU A 241 -1.19 11.48 -8.35
CA GLU A 241 -0.50 10.43 -7.61
C GLU A 241 1.02 10.73 -7.63
N LEU A 242 1.52 11.31 -6.54
CA LEU A 242 2.96 11.49 -6.33
C LEU A 242 3.55 10.24 -5.68
N THR A 243 4.75 9.87 -6.13
CA THR A 243 5.53 8.82 -5.47
C THR A 243 5.89 9.25 -4.04
N PRO A 244 6.18 8.32 -3.12
CA PRO A 244 6.59 8.66 -1.75
C PRO A 244 7.77 9.65 -1.68
N ASN A 245 8.77 9.49 -2.55
CA ASN A 245 9.91 10.41 -2.63
C ASN A 245 9.49 11.82 -3.07
N GLU A 246 8.62 11.95 -4.07
CA GLU A 246 8.11 13.25 -4.51
C GLU A 246 7.29 13.95 -3.42
N GLN A 247 6.49 13.20 -2.66
CA GLN A 247 5.75 13.74 -1.51
C GLN A 247 6.70 14.30 -0.44
N ILE A 248 7.77 13.58 -0.14
CA ILE A 248 8.81 14.01 0.80
C ILE A 248 9.46 15.30 0.32
N HIS A 249 9.91 15.35 -0.93
CA HIS A 249 10.51 16.55 -1.50
C HIS A 249 9.55 17.74 -1.49
N PHE A 250 8.28 17.51 -1.79
CA PHE A 250 7.27 18.56 -1.76
C PHE A 250 7.12 19.18 -0.35
N VAL A 251 7.01 18.36 0.69
CA VAL A 251 6.90 18.86 2.07
C VAL A 251 8.18 19.57 2.52
N HIS A 252 9.36 19.11 2.05
CA HIS A 252 10.61 19.82 2.28
C HIS A 252 10.63 21.23 1.66
N ILE A 253 10.23 21.35 0.39
CA ILE A 253 10.13 22.64 -0.30
C ILE A 253 9.14 23.56 0.42
N LEU A 254 7.98 23.05 0.82
CA LEU A 254 6.99 23.80 1.57
C LEU A 254 7.57 24.33 2.90
N ARG A 255 8.26 23.47 3.66
CA ARG A 255 8.90 23.90 4.92
C ARG A 255 9.93 24.98 4.72
N GLU A 256 10.81 24.81 3.74
CA GLU A 256 11.85 25.81 3.45
C GLU A 256 11.22 27.14 3.04
N ALA A 257 10.16 27.11 2.22
CA ALA A 257 9.40 28.30 1.86
C ALA A 257 8.80 28.99 3.08
N LEU A 258 8.18 28.25 4.00
CA LEU A 258 7.61 28.78 5.24
C LEU A 258 8.68 29.35 6.17
N VAL A 259 9.85 28.73 6.29
CA VAL A 259 11.00 29.24 7.03
C VAL A 259 11.52 30.54 6.42
N ASN A 260 11.54 30.64 5.10
CA ASN A 260 11.93 31.86 4.40
C ASN A 260 10.92 32.99 4.63
N VAL A 261 9.62 32.69 4.65
CA VAL A 261 8.58 33.64 5.04
C VAL A 261 8.81 34.16 6.47
N GLU A 262 9.05 33.26 7.44
CA GLU A 262 9.33 33.64 8.83
C GLU A 262 10.54 34.56 8.96
N LYS A 263 11.60 34.33 8.19
CA LYS A 263 12.83 35.12 8.24
C LYS A 263 12.76 36.45 7.51
N HIS A 264 11.96 36.53 6.46
CA HIS A 264 12.04 37.62 5.47
C HIS A 264 10.72 38.38 5.26
N ALA A 265 9.56 37.80 5.62
CA ALA A 265 8.29 38.52 5.60
C ALA A 265 8.12 39.29 6.90
N ARG A 266 8.43 40.58 6.84
CA ARG A 266 8.19 41.55 7.93
C ARG A 266 6.90 42.30 7.65
#